data_0bab0dfefc06d459b2f10207d68c465b
#
_entry.id   0bab0dfefc06d459b2f10207d68c465b
#
_cell.length_a   1.000
_cell.length_b   1.000
_cell.length_c   1.000
_cell.angle_alpha   90.00
_cell.angle_beta   90.00
_cell.angle_gamma   90.00
#
_symmetry.space_group_name_H-M   'P 1'
#
loop_
_entity.id
_entity.type
_entity.pdbx_description
1 polymer ?
#
loop_
_entity_poly.entity_id
_entity_poly.type
_entity_poly.pdbx_seq_one_letter_code
_entity_poly.pdbx_strand_id
1 'polypeptide(L)'
;MPKPLNIGLIGYGFMGRTHSNAYRQAPKFFNLQYEPVLKACCARNADKIKAFAANWGYESTETDWRKLVERKDIDAVDICSPNNTHKEIAIAAAKAGKMILCEKPLAMDSREGEEMV
;
A
#
# COMPACT_ATOMS: atom_id res chain seq x y z
N MET A 1 -8.76 -16.11 -16.60
CA MET A 1 -7.67 -15.90 -15.57
C MET A 1 -7.64 -14.46 -15.14
N PRO A 2 -7.72 -14.18 -13.84
CA PRO A 2 -7.57 -12.81 -13.36
C PRO A 2 -6.20 -12.24 -13.70
N LYS A 3 -6.17 -10.95 -13.99
CA LYS A 3 -4.90 -10.25 -14.19
C LYS A 3 -4.30 -9.88 -12.83
N PRO A 4 -2.98 -9.96 -12.68
CA PRO A 4 -2.37 -9.56 -11.42
C PRO A 4 -2.50 -8.05 -11.19
N LEU A 5 -2.78 -7.66 -9.95
CA LEU A 5 -2.74 -6.28 -9.49
C LEU A 5 -1.69 -6.22 -8.40
N ASN A 6 -0.54 -5.66 -8.70
CA ASN A 6 0.59 -5.65 -7.77
C ASN A 6 0.43 -4.55 -6.74
N ILE A 7 0.29 -4.95 -5.48
CA ILE A 7 0.05 -4.03 -4.35
C ILE A 7 1.36 -3.69 -3.66
N GLY A 8 1.57 -2.40 -3.41
CA GLY A 8 2.61 -1.90 -2.54
C GLY A 8 1.96 -1.32 -1.29
N LEU A 9 2.22 -1.93 -0.13
CA LEU A 9 1.67 -1.49 1.14
C LEU A 9 2.69 -0.66 1.89
N ILE A 10 2.27 0.50 2.39
CA ILE A 10 3.10 1.37 3.22
C ILE A 10 2.51 1.41 4.62
N GLY A 11 3.27 0.95 5.60
CA GLY A 11 2.82 0.84 6.98
C GLY A 11 2.43 -0.59 7.36
N TYR A 12 2.86 -1.03 8.55
CA TYR A 12 2.65 -2.41 8.99
C TYR A 12 1.84 -2.51 10.29
N GLY A 13 1.19 -1.41 10.68
CA GLY A 13 0.35 -1.40 11.88
C GLY A 13 -0.94 -2.19 11.71
N PHE A 14 -1.88 -1.98 12.60
CA PHE A 14 -3.14 -2.74 12.62
C PHE A 14 -3.85 -2.71 11.26
N MET A 15 -3.97 -1.54 10.64
CA MET A 15 -4.67 -1.43 9.36
C MET A 15 -3.89 -2.08 8.21
N GLY A 16 -2.56 -2.02 8.24
CA GLY A 16 -1.75 -2.76 7.27
C GLY A 16 -1.99 -4.26 7.36
N ARG A 17 -2.11 -4.79 8.56
CA ARG A 17 -2.46 -6.19 8.78
C ARG A 17 -3.85 -6.52 8.27
N THR A 18 -4.82 -5.65 8.57
CA THR A 18 -6.20 -5.83 8.15
C THR A 18 -6.33 -5.83 6.62
N HIS A 19 -5.67 -4.88 5.96
CA HIS A 19 -5.68 -4.81 4.49
C HIS A 19 -4.98 -6.01 3.88
N SER A 20 -3.87 -6.45 4.44
CA SER A 20 -3.15 -7.64 3.95
C SER A 20 -4.04 -8.87 4.03
N ASN A 21 -4.77 -9.03 5.14
CA ASN A 21 -5.72 -10.13 5.28
C ASN A 21 -6.83 -10.04 4.22
N ALA A 22 -7.36 -8.84 3.97
CA ALA A 22 -8.40 -8.64 2.97
C ALA A 22 -7.92 -9.05 1.57
N TYR A 23 -6.72 -8.67 1.19
CA TYR A 23 -6.16 -9.05 -0.10
C TYR A 23 -6.02 -10.57 -0.25
N ARG A 24 -5.65 -11.24 0.81
CA ARG A 24 -5.50 -12.69 0.77
C ARG A 24 -6.83 -13.42 0.74
N GLN A 25 -7.88 -12.87 1.35
CA GLN A 25 -9.18 -13.51 1.43
C GLN A 25 -10.11 -13.18 0.26
N ALA A 26 -10.01 -12.00 -0.32
CA ALA A 26 -10.93 -11.56 -1.36
C ALA A 26 -11.08 -12.54 -2.53
N PRO A 27 -10.00 -13.13 -3.07
CA PRO A 27 -10.15 -14.10 -4.16
C PRO A 27 -10.93 -15.36 -3.77
N LYS A 28 -11.03 -15.66 -2.49
CA LYS A 28 -11.78 -16.84 -2.00
C LYS A 28 -13.28 -16.60 -1.96
N PHE A 29 -13.69 -15.33 -1.83
CA PHE A 29 -15.10 -14.97 -1.71
C PHE A 29 -15.69 -14.43 -3.00
N PHE A 30 -14.87 -13.90 -3.90
CA PHE A 30 -15.33 -13.20 -5.09
C PHE A 30 -14.60 -13.66 -6.34
N ASN A 31 -15.32 -13.62 -7.47
CA ASN A 31 -14.70 -13.79 -8.78
C ASN A 31 -14.15 -12.45 -9.23
N LEU A 32 -12.83 -12.27 -9.11
CA LEU A 32 -12.18 -11.01 -9.36
C LEU A 32 -11.63 -10.94 -10.78
N GLN A 33 -11.78 -9.76 -11.42
CA GLN A 33 -11.10 -9.45 -12.69
C GLN A 33 -9.61 -9.28 -12.49
N TYR A 34 -9.22 -8.72 -11.34
CA TYR A 34 -7.82 -8.53 -10.95
C TYR A 34 -7.58 -9.27 -9.65
N GLU A 35 -6.46 -9.96 -9.59
CA GLU A 35 -6.05 -10.66 -8.38
C GLU A 35 -4.99 -9.84 -7.64
N PRO A 36 -5.24 -9.47 -6.37
CA PRO A 36 -4.23 -8.75 -5.61
C PRO A 36 -2.99 -9.62 -5.41
N VAL A 37 -1.85 -9.05 -5.75
CA VAL A 37 -0.54 -9.67 -5.50
C VAL A 37 0.17 -8.85 -4.45
N LEU A 38 0.56 -9.47 -3.33
CA LEU A 38 1.28 -8.80 -2.26
C LEU A 38 2.74 -8.62 -2.68
N LYS A 39 2.99 -7.59 -3.49
CA LYS A 39 4.25 -7.41 -4.20
C LYS A 39 5.34 -6.84 -3.31
N ALA A 40 5.04 -5.79 -2.57
CA ALA A 40 6.01 -5.15 -1.70
C ALA A 40 5.33 -4.50 -0.51
N CYS A 41 6.02 -4.44 0.63
CA CYS A 41 5.59 -3.65 1.76
C CYS A 41 6.74 -2.79 2.27
N CYS A 42 6.41 -1.70 2.94
CA CYS A 42 7.39 -0.68 3.30
C CYS A 42 7.17 -0.18 4.73
N ALA A 43 8.25 -0.05 5.47
CA ALA A 43 8.31 0.65 6.74
C ALA A 43 9.77 1.02 7.02
N ARG A 44 9.95 1.98 7.92
CA ARG A 44 11.32 2.47 8.21
C ARG A 44 12.20 1.44 8.90
N ASN A 45 11.62 0.54 9.70
CA ASN A 45 12.38 -0.49 10.40
C ASN A 45 12.53 -1.72 9.52
N ALA A 46 13.75 -1.98 9.05
CA ALA A 46 14.04 -3.06 8.12
C ALA A 46 13.71 -4.45 8.69
N ASP A 47 14.02 -4.70 9.95
CA ASP A 47 13.77 -6.01 10.55
C ASP A 47 12.28 -6.28 10.73
N LYS A 48 11.54 -5.27 11.20
CA LYS A 48 10.10 -5.39 11.42
C LYS A 48 9.35 -5.57 10.10
N ILE A 49 9.73 -4.84 9.06
CA ILE A 49 9.04 -4.99 7.78
C ILE A 49 9.34 -6.33 7.12
N LYS A 50 10.55 -6.86 7.29
CA LYS A 50 10.88 -8.20 6.81
C LYS A 50 10.05 -9.27 7.50
N ALA A 51 9.87 -9.16 8.81
CA ALA A 51 9.04 -10.08 9.57
C ALA A 51 7.57 -9.99 9.12
N PHE A 52 7.08 -8.79 8.90
CA PHE A 52 5.73 -8.55 8.39
C PHE A 52 5.55 -9.18 7.00
N ALA A 53 6.52 -8.98 6.11
CA ALA A 53 6.48 -9.55 4.77
C ALA A 53 6.45 -11.07 4.80
N ALA A 54 7.27 -11.68 5.64
CA ALA A 54 7.30 -13.13 5.79
C ALA A 54 5.96 -13.67 6.30
N ASN A 55 5.36 -12.98 7.26
CA ASN A 55 4.08 -13.40 7.83
C ASN A 55 2.93 -13.32 6.84
N TRP A 56 2.86 -12.26 6.04
CA TRP A 56 1.73 -12.02 5.14
C TRP A 56 1.96 -12.48 3.70
N GLY A 57 3.20 -12.79 3.34
CA GLY A 57 3.53 -13.28 2.01
C GLY A 57 3.83 -12.19 1.00
N TYR A 58 4.36 -11.05 1.44
CA TYR A 58 4.87 -10.04 0.51
C TYR A 58 6.17 -10.51 -0.12
N GLU A 59 6.31 -10.29 -1.42
CA GLU A 59 7.48 -10.79 -2.16
C GLU A 59 8.76 -10.01 -1.87
N SER A 60 8.63 -8.72 -1.49
CA SER A 60 9.77 -7.85 -1.26
C SER A 60 9.46 -6.77 -0.23
N THR A 61 10.50 -6.08 0.23
CA THR A 61 10.37 -5.00 1.21
C THR A 61 11.15 -3.77 0.76
N GLU A 62 10.69 -2.60 1.22
CA GLU A 62 11.39 -1.34 1.07
C GLU A 62 11.43 -0.64 2.42
N THR A 63 12.49 0.11 2.68
CA THR A 63 12.58 0.94 3.90
C THR A 63 12.34 2.41 3.63
N ASP A 64 12.22 2.78 2.36
CA ASP A 64 11.91 4.14 1.93
C ASP A 64 10.68 4.09 1.03
N TRP A 65 9.58 4.72 1.45
CA TRP A 65 8.34 4.70 0.70
C TRP A 65 8.48 5.31 -0.70
N ARG A 66 9.43 6.24 -0.89
CA ARG A 66 9.67 6.85 -2.18
C ARG A 66 10.14 5.83 -3.20
N LYS A 67 10.98 4.92 -2.77
CA LYS A 67 11.47 3.83 -3.63
C LYS A 67 10.34 2.89 -4.03
N LEU A 68 9.44 2.58 -3.10
CA LEU A 68 8.29 1.74 -3.40
C LEU A 68 7.39 2.38 -4.44
N VAL A 69 7.08 3.67 -4.28
CA VAL A 69 6.21 4.42 -5.19
C VAL A 69 6.78 4.49 -6.61
N GLU A 70 8.10 4.55 -6.72
CA GLU A 70 8.77 4.63 -8.02
C GLU A 70 8.90 3.30 -8.75
N ARG A 71 8.61 2.18 -8.09
CA ARG A 71 8.79 0.86 -8.69
C ARG A 71 7.78 0.65 -9.82
N LYS A 72 8.30 0.19 -10.96
CA LYS A 72 7.47 -0.09 -12.14
C LYS A 72 6.59 -1.32 -11.97
N ASP A 73 6.96 -2.21 -11.05
CA ASP A 73 6.23 -3.45 -10.79
C ASP A 73 5.10 -3.27 -9.76
N ILE A 74 4.83 -2.05 -9.30
CA ILE A 74 3.73 -1.73 -8.39
C ILE A 74 2.61 -1.04 -9.18
N ASP A 75 1.39 -1.55 -9.06
CA ASP A 75 0.21 -0.99 -9.73
C ASP A 75 -0.61 -0.10 -8.80
N ALA A 76 -0.74 -0.50 -7.56
CA ALA A 76 -1.53 0.22 -6.56
C ALA A 76 -0.73 0.39 -5.27
N VAL A 77 -0.84 1.57 -4.68
CA VAL A 77 -0.19 1.91 -3.41
C VAL A 77 -1.26 2.03 -2.34
N ASP A 78 -1.11 1.23 -1.29
CA ASP A 78 -2.02 1.21 -0.15
C ASP A 78 -1.34 1.88 1.04
N ILE A 79 -1.88 3.02 1.47
CA ILE A 79 -1.26 3.88 2.47
C ILE A 79 -1.90 3.64 3.83
N CYS A 80 -1.19 2.91 4.69
CA CYS A 80 -1.60 2.58 6.07
C CYS A 80 -0.62 3.12 7.10
N SER A 81 0.20 4.08 6.71
CA SER A 81 1.20 4.74 7.55
C SER A 81 0.56 5.83 8.43
N PRO A 82 1.33 6.49 9.34
CA PRO A 82 0.76 7.54 10.19
C PRO A 82 0.07 8.66 9.40
N ASN A 83 -0.95 9.26 10.00
CA ASN A 83 -1.84 10.22 9.34
C ASN A 83 -1.11 11.39 8.69
N ASN A 84 -0.05 11.87 9.31
CA ASN A 84 0.72 13.02 8.80
C ASN A 84 1.54 12.70 7.55
N THR A 85 1.60 11.45 7.13
CA THR A 85 2.33 11.04 5.93
C THR A 85 1.41 10.86 4.71
N HIS A 86 0.10 10.86 4.90
CA HIS A 86 -0.86 10.52 3.85
C HIS A 86 -0.76 11.44 2.64
N LYS A 87 -0.72 12.75 2.86
CA LYS A 87 -0.68 13.73 1.78
C LYS A 87 0.55 13.53 0.88
N GLU A 88 1.72 13.48 1.46
CA GLU A 88 2.97 13.39 0.71
C GLU A 88 3.05 12.13 -0.12
N ILE A 89 2.69 11.00 0.50
CA ILE A 89 2.74 9.70 -0.17
C ILE A 89 1.68 9.61 -1.28
N ALA A 90 0.46 10.06 -0.99
CA ALA A 90 -0.63 10.00 -1.96
C ALA A 90 -0.32 10.84 -3.21
N ILE A 91 0.20 12.05 -3.02
CA ILE A 91 0.56 12.93 -4.14
C ILE A 91 1.68 12.31 -4.98
N ALA A 92 2.71 11.76 -4.32
CA ALA A 92 3.80 11.11 -5.03
C ALA A 92 3.32 9.89 -5.82
N ALA A 93 2.43 9.08 -5.23
CA ALA A 93 1.86 7.92 -5.91
C ALA A 93 1.02 8.34 -7.11
N ALA A 94 0.23 9.41 -6.98
CA ALA A 94 -0.57 9.95 -8.08
C ALA A 94 0.32 10.41 -9.24
N LYS A 95 1.41 11.12 -8.91
CA LYS A 95 2.36 11.58 -9.93
C LYS A 95 3.06 10.41 -10.63
N ALA A 96 3.24 9.30 -9.93
CA ALA A 96 3.84 8.09 -10.50
C ALA A 96 2.82 7.25 -11.28
N GLY A 97 1.57 7.68 -11.39
CA GLY A 97 0.53 6.98 -12.14
C GLY A 97 -0.03 5.76 -11.44
N LYS A 98 0.12 5.66 -10.11
CA LYS A 98 -0.37 4.52 -9.34
C LYS A 98 -1.83 4.71 -8.93
N MET A 99 -2.55 3.60 -8.80
CA MET A 99 -3.82 3.61 -8.08
C MET A 99 -3.52 3.80 -6.59
N ILE A 100 -4.40 4.50 -5.88
CA ILE A 100 -4.15 4.88 -4.49
C ILE A 100 -5.30 4.44 -3.61
N LEU A 101 -4.95 3.71 -2.54
CA LEU A 101 -5.82 3.41 -1.43
C LEU A 101 -5.22 4.11 -0.22
N CYS A 102 -5.96 5.04 0.37
CA CYS A 102 -5.44 5.79 1.50
C CYS A 102 -6.35 5.60 2.71
N GLU A 103 -5.77 5.17 3.84
CA GLU A 103 -6.52 5.03 5.08
C GLU A 103 -7.02 6.38 5.58
N LYS A 104 -8.10 6.34 6.35
CA LYS A 104 -8.64 7.53 6.99
C LYS A 104 -7.78 7.92 8.21
N PRO A 105 -7.77 9.15 8.61
CA PRO A 105 -8.32 10.31 7.89
C PRO A 105 -7.49 10.59 6.63
N LEU A 106 -8.15 11.06 5.58
CA LEU A 106 -7.48 11.31 4.30
C LEU A 106 -6.30 12.26 4.48
N ALA A 107 -6.49 13.31 5.26
CA ALA A 107 -5.51 14.37 5.46
C ALA A 107 -5.59 14.90 6.87
N MET A 108 -4.61 15.73 7.25
CA MET A 108 -4.56 16.38 8.57
C MET A 108 -5.57 17.51 8.70
N ASP A 109 -5.91 18.16 7.57
CA ASP A 109 -6.91 19.23 7.50
C ASP A 109 -7.49 19.32 6.09
N SER A 110 -8.48 20.20 5.91
CA SER A 110 -9.17 20.35 4.63
C SER A 110 -8.26 20.89 3.51
N ARG A 111 -7.29 21.72 3.84
CA ARG A 111 -6.33 22.24 2.87
C ARG A 111 -5.50 21.11 2.26
N GLU A 112 -4.97 20.24 3.12
CA GLU A 112 -4.22 19.06 2.64
C GLU A 112 -5.11 18.16 1.78
N GLY A 113 -6.34 17.94 2.21
CA GLY A 113 -7.29 17.12 1.45
C GLY A 113 -7.55 17.68 0.06
N GLU A 114 -7.70 18.99 -0.06
CA GLU A 114 -7.88 19.63 -1.36
C GLU A 114 -6.66 19.46 -2.27
N GLU A 115 -5.46 19.53 -1.71
CA GLU A 115 -4.24 19.33 -2.49
C GLU A 115 -4.11 17.89 -3.00
N MET A 116 -4.67 16.92 -2.28
CA MET A 116 -4.60 15.50 -2.64
C MET A 116 -5.57 15.12 -3.76
N VAL A 117 -6.67 15.82 -3.88
CA VAL A 117 -7.73 15.49 -4.85
C VAL A 117 -7.46 15.94 -6.30
#